data_e534eb0241cd3130d76182a2fb41f3c7
#
_entry.id   e534eb0241cd3130d76182a2fb41f3c7
#
_cell.length_a   1.000
_cell.length_b   1.000
_cell.length_c   1.000
_cell.angle_alpha   90.00
_cell.angle_beta   90.00
_cell.angle_gamma   90.00
#
_symmetry.space_group_name_H-M   'P 1'
#
loop_
_entity.id
_entity.type
_entity.pdbx_description
1 polymer ?
#
loop_
_entity_poly.entity_id
_entity_poly.type
_entity_poly.pdbx_seq_one_letter_code
_entity_poly.pdbx_strand_id
1 'polypeptide(L)'
;MHITIINDCNDYNVQGRQMARAAALTGATVSFVGVGDYGDLSAAGNLIDVLDGYDGKEGAILVNVAPRHKGSKKWPNGTPFCHFKVGNVLVVSSFDGLTLSLIKKLALAESVNLMDIPTATEAMVTAGAMTQE
;
A
#
# COMPACT_ATOMS: atom_id res chain seq x y z
N MET A 1 3.42 -16.66 -1.53
CA MET A 1 3.35 -15.22 -1.81
C MET A 1 3.83 -14.43 -0.59
N HIS A 2 4.43 -13.29 -0.80
CA HIS A 2 4.88 -12.40 0.26
C HIS A 2 4.15 -11.06 0.17
N ILE A 3 3.81 -10.48 1.32
CA ILE A 3 3.20 -9.15 1.41
C ILE A 3 4.14 -8.22 2.16
N THR A 4 4.36 -7.02 1.62
CA THR A 4 5.07 -5.95 2.32
C THR A 4 4.09 -4.84 2.64
N ILE A 5 4.08 -4.39 3.89
CA ILE A 5 3.24 -3.27 4.34
C ILE A 5 4.13 -2.05 4.56
N ILE A 6 3.80 -0.94 3.89
CA ILE A 6 4.44 0.36 4.10
C ILE A 6 3.41 1.25 4.79
N ASN A 7 3.71 1.70 6.00
CA ASN A 7 2.71 2.40 6.82
C ASN A 7 3.37 3.46 7.71
N ASP A 8 2.69 4.56 7.91
CA ASP A 8 3.12 5.63 8.80
C ASP A 8 2.72 5.41 10.26
N CYS A 9 1.79 4.52 10.55
CA CYS A 9 1.51 4.00 11.89
C CYS A 9 2.52 2.89 12.19
N ASN A 10 3.65 3.25 12.78
CA ASN A 10 4.82 2.37 12.80
C ASN A 10 5.33 1.98 14.19
N ASP A 11 4.55 2.18 15.27
CA ASP A 11 4.95 1.61 16.55
C ASP A 11 4.91 0.08 16.50
N TYR A 12 5.68 -0.58 17.37
CA TYR A 12 5.85 -2.02 17.32
C TYR A 12 4.56 -2.80 17.52
N ASN A 13 3.64 -2.30 18.33
CA ASN A 13 2.36 -2.96 18.53
C ASN A 13 1.50 -2.92 17.28
N VAL A 14 1.43 -1.77 16.62
CA VAL A 14 0.69 -1.62 15.36
C VAL A 14 1.30 -2.48 14.26
N GLN A 15 2.63 -2.50 14.15
CA GLN A 15 3.34 -3.37 13.19
C GLN A 15 2.96 -4.83 13.41
N GLY A 16 3.07 -5.32 14.66
CA GLY A 16 2.76 -6.69 14.98
C GLY A 16 1.31 -7.06 14.67
N ARG A 17 0.39 -6.18 15.01
CA ARG A 17 -1.04 -6.39 14.74
C ARG A 17 -1.33 -6.48 13.25
N GLN A 18 -0.80 -5.57 12.47
CA GLN A 18 -1.03 -5.56 11.01
C GLN A 18 -0.40 -6.77 10.34
N MET A 19 0.82 -7.13 10.73
CA MET A 19 1.49 -8.29 10.18
C MET A 19 0.75 -9.59 10.51
N ALA A 20 0.31 -9.74 11.77
CA ALA A 20 -0.44 -10.92 12.19
C ALA A 20 -1.77 -11.03 11.43
N ARG A 21 -2.49 -9.92 11.27
CA ARG A 21 -3.75 -9.91 10.55
C ARG A 21 -3.57 -10.25 9.07
N ALA A 22 -2.59 -9.66 8.41
CA ALA A 22 -2.32 -9.95 7.01
C ALA A 22 -1.92 -11.42 6.81
N ALA A 23 -1.06 -11.94 7.66
CA ALA A 23 -0.65 -13.35 7.61
C ALA A 23 -1.83 -14.30 7.84
N ALA A 24 -2.69 -13.99 8.83
CA ALA A 24 -3.85 -14.83 9.15
C ALA A 24 -4.87 -14.87 8.01
N LEU A 25 -5.09 -13.74 7.33
CA LEU A 25 -6.07 -13.64 6.26
C LEU A 25 -5.59 -14.19 4.92
N THR A 26 -4.30 -14.22 4.68
CA THR A 26 -3.75 -14.58 3.36
C THR A 26 -2.91 -15.85 3.37
N GLY A 27 -2.40 -16.25 4.52
CA GLY A 27 -1.38 -17.31 4.62
C GLY A 27 0.00 -16.87 4.09
N ALA A 28 0.16 -15.61 3.69
CA ALA A 28 1.41 -15.10 3.17
C ALA A 28 2.40 -14.80 4.28
N THR A 29 3.68 -14.78 3.94
CA THR A 29 4.70 -14.15 4.79
C THR A 29 4.57 -12.64 4.66
N VAL A 30 4.87 -11.91 5.74
CA VAL A 30 4.66 -10.46 5.79
C VAL A 30 5.91 -9.76 6.30
N SER A 31 6.30 -8.67 5.65
CA SER A 31 7.28 -7.73 6.19
C SER A 31 6.67 -6.34 6.32
N PHE A 32 7.31 -5.49 7.11
CA PHE A 32 6.80 -4.16 7.43
C PHE A 32 7.89 -3.12 7.24
N VAL A 33 7.52 -2.02 6.57
CA VAL A 33 8.37 -0.83 6.41
C VAL A 33 7.65 0.34 7.07
N GLY A 34 8.18 0.83 8.18
CA GLY A 34 7.65 2.00 8.85
C GLY A 34 8.19 3.28 8.24
N VAL A 35 7.32 4.25 8.01
CA VAL A 35 7.71 5.61 7.62
C VAL A 35 7.24 6.58 8.71
N GLY A 36 7.82 7.78 8.75
CA GLY A 36 7.39 8.79 9.70
C GLY A 36 5.98 9.31 9.42
N ASP A 37 5.43 10.05 10.37
CA ASP A 37 4.12 10.68 10.20
C ASP A 37 4.08 11.50 8.92
N TYR A 38 3.01 11.32 8.14
CA TYR A 38 2.88 11.97 6.83
C TYR A 38 4.07 11.70 5.90
N GLY A 39 4.68 10.52 6.01
CA GLY A 39 5.87 10.14 5.26
C GLY A 39 5.60 9.71 3.82
N ASP A 40 4.77 10.45 3.09
CA ASP A 40 4.37 10.14 1.71
C ASP A 40 5.54 10.09 0.73
N LEU A 41 6.50 11.01 0.85
CA LEU A 41 7.70 10.99 -0.01
C LEU A 41 8.64 9.83 0.34
N SER A 42 8.80 9.53 1.64
CA SER A 42 9.55 8.35 2.06
C SER A 42 8.90 7.07 1.56
N ALA A 43 7.58 6.99 1.65
CA ALA A 43 6.82 5.85 1.14
C ALA A 43 6.98 5.70 -0.37
N ALA A 44 7.02 6.81 -1.13
CA ALA A 44 7.26 6.76 -2.56
C ALA A 44 8.58 6.08 -2.91
N GLY A 45 9.66 6.45 -2.23
CA GLY A 45 10.97 5.83 -2.42
C GLY A 45 11.00 4.37 -1.96
N ASN A 46 10.41 4.10 -0.80
CA ASN A 46 10.33 2.74 -0.26
C ASN A 46 9.55 1.82 -1.18
N LEU A 47 8.47 2.29 -1.80
CA LEU A 47 7.68 1.50 -2.74
C LEU A 47 8.53 1.06 -3.93
N ILE A 48 9.34 1.94 -4.48
CA ILE A 48 10.25 1.60 -5.58
C ILE A 48 11.28 0.57 -5.13
N ASP A 49 11.89 0.77 -3.97
CA ASP A 49 12.90 -0.15 -3.44
C ASP A 49 12.31 -1.54 -3.17
N VAL A 50 11.12 -1.61 -2.60
CA VAL A 50 10.44 -2.88 -2.32
C VAL A 50 10.05 -3.58 -3.63
N LEU A 51 9.55 -2.84 -4.61
CA LEU A 51 9.27 -3.41 -5.94
C LEU A 51 10.52 -4.03 -6.57
N ASP A 52 11.64 -3.33 -6.49
CA ASP A 52 12.93 -3.85 -6.95
C ASP A 52 13.30 -5.12 -6.19
N GLY A 53 13.06 -5.16 -4.89
CA GLY A 53 13.34 -6.31 -4.03
C GLY A 53 12.57 -7.57 -4.39
N TYR A 54 11.39 -7.44 -5.00
CA TYR A 54 10.65 -8.61 -5.48
C TYR A 54 11.28 -9.28 -6.71
N ASP A 55 12.14 -8.56 -7.41
CA ASP A 55 12.92 -9.09 -8.52
C ASP A 55 12.07 -9.83 -9.59
N GLY A 56 10.95 -9.21 -9.95
CA GLY A 56 10.01 -9.75 -10.92
C GLY A 56 9.15 -10.90 -10.44
N LYS A 57 9.29 -11.31 -9.19
CA LYS A 57 8.49 -12.40 -8.61
C LYS A 57 7.15 -11.88 -8.11
N GLU A 58 6.23 -12.81 -7.92
CA GLU A 58 4.89 -12.51 -7.43
C GLU A 58 4.91 -12.02 -5.98
N GLY A 59 4.12 -11.01 -5.70
CA GLY A 59 3.94 -10.49 -4.36
C GLY A 59 2.85 -9.42 -4.31
N ALA A 60 2.66 -8.86 -3.12
CA ALA A 60 1.76 -7.74 -2.93
C ALA A 60 2.37 -6.71 -1.99
N ILE A 61 2.07 -5.45 -2.23
CA ILE A 61 2.51 -4.34 -1.38
C ILE A 61 1.27 -3.54 -0.99
N LEU A 62 1.12 -3.30 0.31
CA LEU A 62 0.10 -2.40 0.84
C LEU A 62 0.79 -1.13 1.32
N VAL A 63 0.45 0.00 0.72
CA VAL A 63 0.94 1.32 1.14
C VAL A 63 -0.21 2.07 1.79
N ASN A 64 -0.10 2.34 3.08
CA ASN A 64 -1.12 3.04 3.85
C ASN A 64 -0.47 4.20 4.60
N VAL A 65 -0.45 5.36 3.96
CA VAL A 65 0.21 6.56 4.47
C VAL A 65 -0.74 7.74 4.34
N ALA A 66 -0.89 8.50 5.42
CA ALA A 66 -1.71 9.71 5.41
C ALA A 66 -1.03 10.79 4.54
N PRO A 67 -1.79 11.46 3.66
CA PRO A 67 -1.20 12.48 2.80
C PRO A 67 -0.79 13.72 3.60
N ARG A 68 0.38 14.27 3.25
CA ARG A 68 0.98 15.44 3.90
C ARG A 68 0.05 16.66 3.88
N HIS A 69 -0.67 16.86 2.81
CA HIS A 69 -1.52 18.03 2.60
C HIS A 69 -2.97 17.80 2.96
N LYS A 70 -3.25 16.87 3.88
CA LYS A 70 -4.61 16.60 4.36
C LYS A 70 -5.61 16.59 3.19
N GLY A 71 -5.53 15.60 2.33
CA GLY A 71 -6.44 15.44 1.17
C GLY A 71 -7.91 15.34 1.53
N SER A 72 -8.24 15.51 2.81
CA SER A 72 -9.56 15.45 3.40
C SER A 72 -10.59 16.39 2.77
N LYS A 73 -10.17 17.51 2.21
CA LYS A 73 -11.08 18.43 1.50
C LYS A 73 -11.57 17.86 0.17
N LYS A 74 -10.74 17.04 -0.49
CA LYS A 74 -11.06 16.39 -1.75
C LYS A 74 -11.87 15.12 -1.55
N TRP A 75 -11.67 14.45 -0.41
CA TRP A 75 -12.25 13.14 -0.13
C TRP A 75 -12.99 13.19 1.22
N PRO A 76 -14.34 13.35 1.24
CA PRO A 76 -15.11 13.52 2.48
C PRO A 76 -14.92 12.38 3.50
N ASN A 77 -14.69 11.16 3.02
CA ASN A 77 -14.53 9.98 3.87
C ASN A 77 -13.07 9.58 4.08
N GLY A 78 -12.13 10.50 3.85
CA GLY A 78 -10.71 10.22 3.89
C GLY A 78 -10.16 9.82 2.53
N THR A 79 -8.83 9.71 2.42
CA THR A 79 -8.18 9.35 1.17
C THR A 79 -8.54 7.90 0.79
N PRO A 80 -9.13 7.68 -0.39
CA PRO A 80 -9.46 6.34 -0.84
C PRO A 80 -8.20 5.57 -1.21
N PHE A 81 -8.36 4.26 -1.44
CA PHE A 81 -7.31 3.41 -1.95
C PHE A 81 -7.40 3.23 -3.45
N CYS A 82 -6.29 2.86 -4.04
CA CYS A 82 -6.20 2.45 -5.43
C CYS A 82 -5.43 1.14 -5.52
N HIS A 83 -5.52 0.47 -6.64
CA HIS A 83 -4.69 -0.70 -6.92
C HIS A 83 -4.15 -0.66 -8.34
N PHE A 84 -3.00 -1.26 -8.52
CA PHE A 84 -2.36 -1.41 -9.82
C PHE A 84 -1.35 -2.55 -9.76
N LYS A 85 -0.88 -2.97 -10.91
CA LYS A 85 0.19 -3.95 -11.00
C LYS A 85 1.47 -3.34 -11.55
N VAL A 86 2.59 -3.76 -10.99
CA VAL A 86 3.91 -3.51 -11.54
C VAL A 86 4.53 -4.90 -11.77
N GLY A 87 4.58 -5.34 -13.03
CA GLY A 87 4.95 -6.71 -13.33
C GLY A 87 4.01 -7.71 -12.66
N ASN A 88 4.55 -8.60 -11.84
CA ASN A 88 3.81 -9.62 -11.09
C ASN A 88 3.42 -9.18 -9.67
N VAL A 89 3.69 -7.94 -9.31
CA VAL A 89 3.40 -7.43 -7.96
C VAL A 89 2.12 -6.60 -7.98
N LEU A 90 1.16 -6.99 -7.13
CA LEU A 90 -0.04 -6.19 -6.89
C LEU A 90 0.28 -5.11 -5.86
N VAL A 91 -0.01 -3.87 -6.18
CA VAL A 91 0.12 -2.74 -5.25
C VAL A 91 -1.26 -2.23 -4.89
N VAL A 92 -1.52 -2.13 -3.59
CA VAL A 92 -2.70 -1.45 -3.03
C VAL A 92 -2.18 -0.27 -2.22
N SER A 93 -2.62 0.92 -2.53
CA SER A 93 -2.05 2.14 -1.95
C SER A 93 -3.11 3.18 -1.67
N SER A 94 -2.88 3.97 -0.62
CA SER A 94 -3.60 5.24 -0.49
C SER A 94 -3.41 6.04 -1.78
N PHE A 95 -4.52 6.61 -2.28
CA PHE A 95 -4.53 7.36 -3.55
C PHE A 95 -4.03 8.77 -3.31
N ASP A 96 -2.73 8.93 -3.31
CA ASP A 96 -2.05 10.19 -3.02
C ASP A 96 -0.96 10.46 -4.06
N GLY A 97 -0.99 11.67 -4.62
CA GLY A 97 -0.07 12.04 -5.69
C GLY A 97 1.40 12.02 -5.30
N LEU A 98 1.74 12.32 -4.04
CA LEU A 98 3.13 12.29 -3.58
C LEU A 98 3.60 10.85 -3.36
N THR A 99 2.80 10.03 -2.71
CA THR A 99 3.10 8.61 -2.49
C THR A 99 3.31 7.87 -3.82
N LEU A 100 2.52 8.19 -4.82
CA LEU A 100 2.55 7.52 -6.14
C LEU A 100 3.38 8.30 -7.17
N SER A 101 4.08 9.35 -6.77
CA SER A 101 4.81 10.24 -7.69
C SER A 101 5.84 9.50 -8.54
N LEU A 102 6.59 8.56 -7.96
CA LEU A 102 7.61 7.81 -8.68
C LEU A 102 7.01 6.73 -9.59
N ILE A 103 5.89 6.13 -9.20
CA ILE A 103 5.16 5.20 -10.08
C ILE A 103 4.74 5.92 -11.36
N LYS A 104 4.20 7.13 -11.23
CA LYS A 104 3.80 7.95 -12.37
C LYS A 104 5.01 8.42 -13.18
N LYS A 105 6.03 8.96 -12.51
CA LYS A 105 7.21 9.52 -13.17
C LYS A 105 7.97 8.47 -13.97
N LEU A 106 8.07 7.25 -13.44
CA LEU A 106 8.81 6.16 -14.09
C LEU A 106 7.91 5.29 -14.98
N ALA A 107 6.62 5.63 -15.08
CA ALA A 107 5.63 4.91 -15.90
C ALA A 107 5.63 3.39 -15.62
N LEU A 108 5.67 3.01 -14.33
CA LEU A 108 5.78 1.61 -13.92
C LEU A 108 4.46 0.85 -14.00
N ALA A 109 3.32 1.53 -14.00
CA ALA A 109 2.01 0.95 -14.09
C ALA A 109 1.28 1.47 -15.31
N GLU A 110 0.57 0.58 -16.03
CA GLU A 110 -0.23 0.97 -17.19
C GLU A 110 -1.47 1.76 -16.77
N SER A 111 -2.08 1.36 -15.66
CA SER A 111 -3.28 2.01 -15.12
C SER A 111 -3.30 1.92 -13.61
N VAL A 112 -3.87 2.95 -12.99
CA VAL A 112 -4.13 2.98 -11.55
C VAL A 112 -5.65 3.00 -11.36
N ASN A 113 -6.16 2.01 -10.65
CA ASN A 113 -7.60 1.80 -10.48
C ASN A 113 -8.04 2.36 -9.13
N LEU A 114 -8.75 3.49 -9.17
CA LEU A 114 -9.27 4.11 -7.97
C LEU A 114 -10.41 3.27 -7.38
N MET A 115 -10.35 3.06 -6.08
CA MET A 115 -11.42 2.45 -5.31
C MET A 115 -11.94 3.50 -4.33
N ASP A 116 -13.25 3.72 -4.29
CA ASP A 116 -13.85 4.63 -3.30
C ASP A 116 -14.02 3.90 -1.96
N ILE A 117 -12.92 3.39 -1.44
CA ILE A 117 -12.85 2.57 -0.23
C ILE A 117 -11.76 3.16 0.66
N PRO A 118 -12.12 3.67 1.86
CA PRO A 118 -11.14 4.33 2.73
C PRO A 118 -10.40 3.40 3.68
N THR A 119 -10.74 2.12 3.76
CA THR A 119 -10.06 1.18 4.66
C THR A 119 -9.13 0.25 3.90
N ALA A 120 -7.94 0.01 4.48
CA ALA A 120 -6.94 -0.84 3.85
C ALA A 120 -7.42 -2.29 3.69
N THR A 121 -8.14 -2.83 4.68
CA THR A 121 -8.63 -4.21 4.62
C THR A 121 -9.63 -4.39 3.47
N GLU A 122 -10.61 -3.49 3.35
CA GLU A 122 -11.58 -3.54 2.25
C GLU A 122 -10.92 -3.37 0.88
N ALA A 123 -9.92 -2.49 0.79
CA ALA A 123 -9.16 -2.28 -0.43
C ALA A 123 -8.40 -3.54 -0.84
N MET A 124 -7.78 -4.22 0.11
CA MET A 124 -7.04 -5.47 -0.14
C MET A 124 -7.99 -6.59 -0.58
N VAL A 125 -9.16 -6.70 0.03
CA VAL A 125 -10.20 -7.66 -0.36
C VAL A 125 -10.69 -7.37 -1.78
N THR A 126 -11.01 -6.11 -2.07
CA THR A 126 -11.50 -5.70 -3.39
C THR A 126 -10.47 -5.95 -4.48
N ALA A 127 -9.19 -5.71 -4.18
CA ALA A 127 -8.11 -5.96 -5.11
C ALA A 127 -7.76 -7.46 -5.27
N GLY A 128 -8.34 -8.33 -4.45
CA GLY A 128 -8.14 -9.78 -4.53
C GLY A 128 -6.91 -10.29 -3.78
N ALA A 129 -6.28 -9.46 -2.94
CA ALA A 129 -5.12 -9.86 -2.15
C ALA A 129 -5.48 -10.60 -0.87
N MET A 130 -6.72 -10.39 -0.35
CA MET A 130 -7.24 -11.03 0.86
C MET A 130 -8.60 -11.63 0.59
N THR A 131 -8.94 -12.69 1.31
CA THR A 131 -10.29 -13.24 1.30
C THR A 131 -11.09 -12.65 2.45
N GLN A 132 -12.37 -12.43 2.21
CA GLN A 132 -13.29 -11.93 3.22
C GLN A 132 -14.00 -13.11 3.87
N GLU A 133 -13.64 -13.39 5.10
CA GLU A 133 -14.32 -14.40 5.93
C GLU A 133 -14.75 -13.81 7.26
#